data_4c9d94c62e485b0cfdb316e7a045179a
#
_entry.id   4c9d94c62e485b0cfdb316e7a045179a
#
_cell.length_a   1.000
_cell.length_b   1.000
_cell.length_c   1.000
_cell.angle_alpha   90.00
_cell.angle_beta   90.00
_cell.angle_gamma   90.00
#
_symmetry.space_group_name_H-M   'P 1'
#
loop_
_entity.id
_entity.type
_entity.pdbx_description
1 polymer ?
#
loop_
_entity_poly.entity_id
_entity_poly.type
_entity_poly.pdbx_seq_one_letter_code
_entity_poly.pdbx_strand_id
1 'polypeptide(L)'
;PQYDYEILFIDNDSTDSTRVKLRAICEKNHKIKAIFNAKNFGQFNSPYYGILQTTGDCTIPVCADFQDPIELIPKLVAKWEEGFKIVCAVKTKSKENPIMYFLRSCYYKLIKKMSSVEQIEQFTGFGLYDKSFVQVLRDLKDPIPFIRGIVGELGFKRTEIEYTQPQRRAGKTHNNFYTLYDAAMLSFTSYTKIGLRLATFVGAFSGFASVIIAIVYFIMKLMYWDRFQAGMVPLILLVCFIGSLQLLFIGLMGEYILSMNKRLMNRPLVVEEERINFDEKEIETK
;
A
#
# COMPACT_ATOMS: atom_id res chain seq x y z
N PRO A 1 21.14 29.54 0.96
CA PRO A 1 19.96 28.84 0.43
C PRO A 1 19.88 29.06 -1.05
N GLN A 2 20.11 27.97 -1.74
CA GLN A 2 20.14 27.89 -3.20
C GLN A 2 18.73 27.64 -3.75
N TYR A 3 17.82 27.19 -2.85
CA TYR A 3 16.45 26.80 -3.19
C TYR A 3 15.44 27.64 -2.42
N ASP A 4 14.31 27.90 -3.06
CA ASP A 4 13.09 28.30 -2.38
C ASP A 4 12.33 27.07 -1.88
N TYR A 5 11.44 27.21 -0.90
CA TYR A 5 10.75 26.09 -0.32
C TYR A 5 9.35 26.47 0.19
N GLU A 6 8.48 25.50 0.19
CA GLU A 6 7.24 25.48 0.96
C GLU A 6 7.25 24.30 1.94
N ILE A 7 6.58 24.45 3.07
CA ILE A 7 6.36 23.35 4.03
C ILE A 7 4.84 23.18 4.15
N LEU A 8 4.34 22.03 3.71
CA LEU A 8 2.94 21.70 3.81
C LEU A 8 2.70 20.69 4.92
N PHE A 9 1.94 21.08 5.93
CA PHE A 9 1.46 20.21 6.99
C PHE A 9 0.08 19.66 6.64
N ILE A 10 -0.08 18.35 6.75
CA ILE A 10 -1.38 17.67 6.68
C ILE A 10 -1.73 17.17 8.06
N ASP A 11 -2.70 17.81 8.70
CA ASP A 11 -3.25 17.36 9.97
C ASP A 11 -4.39 16.38 9.75
N ASN A 12 -4.20 15.15 10.18
CA ASN A 12 -5.15 14.06 9.97
C ASN A 12 -6.09 13.88 11.18
N ASP A 13 -6.73 14.99 11.59
CA ASP A 13 -7.67 15.06 12.71
C ASP A 13 -7.00 14.89 14.08
N SER A 14 -6.00 15.70 14.36
CA SER A 14 -5.36 15.75 15.68
C SER A 14 -6.30 16.33 16.74
N THR A 15 -6.41 15.63 17.87
CA THR A 15 -7.26 16.03 18.99
C THR A 15 -6.52 16.77 20.11
N ASP A 16 -5.21 16.95 19.96
CA ASP A 16 -4.34 17.66 20.89
C ASP A 16 -4.11 19.12 20.46
N SER A 17 -3.09 19.77 21.04
CA SER A 17 -2.71 21.15 20.71
C SER A 17 -2.07 21.35 19.33
N THR A 18 -1.94 20.30 18.49
CA THR A 18 -1.25 20.36 17.20
C THR A 18 -1.88 21.39 16.28
N ARG A 19 -3.21 21.40 16.12
CA ARG A 19 -3.95 22.34 15.25
C ARG A 19 -3.70 23.80 15.65
N VAL A 20 -3.75 24.10 16.97
CA VAL A 20 -3.50 25.46 17.48
C VAL A 20 -2.09 25.92 17.16
N LYS A 21 -1.10 25.02 17.35
CA LYS A 21 0.32 25.33 17.07
C LYS A 21 0.55 25.53 15.58
N LEU A 22 -0.05 24.73 14.73
CA LEU A 22 0.09 24.86 13.27
C LEU A 22 -0.48 26.18 12.76
N ARG A 23 -1.66 26.60 13.22
CA ARG A 23 -2.24 27.92 12.88
C ARG A 23 -1.29 29.06 13.27
N ALA A 24 -0.77 29.04 14.50
CA ALA A 24 0.16 30.06 14.97
C ALA A 24 1.49 30.09 14.20
N ILE A 25 1.94 28.96 13.64
CA ILE A 25 3.14 28.89 12.81
C ILE A 25 2.84 29.42 11.40
N CYS A 26 1.70 29.07 10.82
CA CYS A 26 1.26 29.54 9.51
C CYS A 26 1.06 31.06 9.49
N GLU A 27 0.50 31.64 10.55
CA GLU A 27 0.36 33.10 10.70
C GLU A 27 1.70 33.86 10.65
N LYS A 28 2.77 33.24 11.18
CA LYS A 28 4.11 33.85 11.22
C LYS A 28 4.90 33.69 9.93
N ASN A 29 4.60 32.70 9.12
CA ASN A 29 5.37 32.41 7.93
C ASN A 29 4.48 31.84 6.82
N HIS A 30 4.25 32.63 5.76
CA HIS A 30 3.42 32.25 4.61
C HIS A 30 3.99 31.11 3.76
N LYS A 31 5.27 30.75 3.90
CA LYS A 31 5.85 29.55 3.25
C LYS A 31 5.42 28.26 3.94
N ILE A 32 4.79 28.36 5.11
CA ILE A 32 4.25 27.24 5.85
C ILE A 32 2.73 27.19 5.58
N LYS A 33 2.31 26.12 4.97
CA LYS A 33 0.93 25.83 4.62
C LYS A 33 0.38 24.71 5.51
N ALA A 34 -0.91 24.73 5.78
CA ALA A 34 -1.55 23.66 6.54
C ALA A 34 -2.90 23.28 5.92
N ILE A 35 -3.19 21.99 5.90
CA ILE A 35 -4.50 21.42 5.60
C ILE A 35 -4.96 20.62 6.81
N PHE A 36 -6.16 20.91 7.28
CA PHE A 36 -6.81 20.21 8.38
C PHE A 36 -7.89 19.31 7.83
N ASN A 37 -7.75 18.02 8.02
CA ASN A 37 -8.75 17.05 7.59
C ASN A 37 -9.95 17.05 8.56
N ALA A 38 -11.15 16.87 8.03
CA ALA A 38 -12.40 16.79 8.81
C ALA A 38 -12.50 15.52 9.69
N LYS A 39 -11.68 14.51 9.40
CA LYS A 39 -11.51 13.29 10.20
C LYS A 39 -10.19 12.61 9.85
N ASN A 40 -9.85 11.57 10.58
CA ASN A 40 -8.71 10.70 10.24
C ASN A 40 -9.02 9.85 9.00
N PHE A 41 -8.36 10.14 7.86
CA PHE A 41 -8.48 9.41 6.59
C PHE A 41 -7.42 8.31 6.42
N GLY A 42 -6.64 8.03 7.46
CA GLY A 42 -5.67 6.95 7.50
C GLY A 42 -4.28 7.34 6.97
N GLN A 43 -3.39 6.35 7.05
CA GLN A 43 -1.96 6.53 6.78
C GLN A 43 -1.58 6.53 5.29
N PHE A 44 -2.50 6.22 4.39
CA PHE A 44 -2.24 6.21 2.94
C PHE A 44 -2.86 7.42 2.25
N ASN A 45 -4.14 7.68 2.49
CA ASN A 45 -4.86 8.74 1.79
C ASN A 45 -4.39 10.13 2.17
N SER A 46 -4.24 10.41 3.48
CA SER A 46 -3.87 11.74 3.96
C SER A 46 -2.47 12.19 3.48
N PRO A 47 -1.38 11.40 3.63
CA PRO A 47 -0.07 11.79 3.10
C PRO A 47 -0.04 11.88 1.57
N TYR A 48 -0.71 10.95 0.86
CA TYR A 48 -0.79 11.00 -0.59
C TYR A 48 -1.50 12.26 -1.07
N TYR A 49 -2.61 12.63 -0.43
CA TYR A 49 -3.30 13.88 -0.71
C TYR A 49 -2.39 15.09 -0.52
N GLY A 50 -1.56 15.11 0.53
CA GLY A 50 -0.57 16.16 0.76
C GLY A 50 0.41 16.29 -0.40
N ILE A 51 0.93 15.18 -0.91
CA ILE A 51 1.84 15.19 -2.07
C ILE A 51 1.17 15.85 -3.29
N LEU A 52 -0.12 15.58 -3.52
CA LEU A 52 -0.85 16.16 -4.64
C LEU A 52 -1.05 17.69 -4.50
N GLN A 53 -0.99 18.25 -3.31
CA GLN A 53 -1.21 19.68 -3.05
C GLN A 53 0.08 20.52 -3.14
N THR A 54 1.25 19.90 -3.27
CA THR A 54 2.54 20.61 -3.35
C THR A 54 2.74 21.28 -4.70
N THR A 55 3.44 22.42 -4.73
CA THR A 55 3.67 23.22 -5.95
C THR A 55 5.13 23.26 -6.38
N GLY A 56 6.04 22.81 -5.52
CA GLY A 56 7.49 22.80 -5.77
C GLY A 56 7.92 21.93 -6.96
N ASP A 57 9.14 22.12 -7.45
CA ASP A 57 9.72 21.30 -8.52
C ASP A 57 10.04 19.88 -8.07
N CYS A 58 10.18 19.68 -6.79
CA CYS A 58 10.21 18.36 -6.15
C CYS A 58 9.48 18.37 -4.80
N THR A 59 9.02 17.21 -4.38
CA THR A 59 8.28 17.01 -3.12
C THR A 59 8.93 15.92 -2.29
N ILE A 60 9.11 16.19 -0.99
CA ILE A 60 9.68 15.23 -0.03
C ILE A 60 8.68 15.03 1.11
N PRO A 61 7.90 13.94 1.14
CA PRO A 61 7.02 13.61 2.25
C PRO A 61 7.85 13.15 3.45
N VAL A 62 7.59 13.71 4.62
CA VAL A 62 8.27 13.38 5.88
C VAL A 62 7.24 13.12 6.97
N CYS A 63 7.38 12.01 7.69
CA CYS A 63 6.54 11.72 8.85
C CYS A 63 6.98 12.55 10.06
N ALA A 64 6.01 13.17 10.74
CA ALA A 64 6.26 14.04 11.90
C ALA A 64 6.72 13.30 13.18
N ASP A 65 6.93 11.99 13.13
CA ASP A 65 7.37 11.15 14.27
C ASP A 65 8.88 11.01 14.39
N PHE A 66 9.63 11.76 13.57
CA PHE A 66 11.10 11.77 13.50
C PHE A 66 11.74 10.42 13.11
N GLN A 67 10.98 9.53 12.49
CA GLN A 67 11.51 8.28 11.95
C GLN A 67 12.12 8.46 10.57
N ASP A 68 11.77 9.54 9.86
CA ASP A 68 12.36 9.94 8.59
C ASP A 68 13.41 11.02 8.86
N PRO A 69 14.72 10.73 8.68
CA PRO A 69 15.78 11.68 9.04
C PRO A 69 15.84 12.84 8.04
N ILE A 70 15.57 14.04 8.52
CA ILE A 70 15.61 15.28 7.72
C ILE A 70 17.01 15.59 7.17
N GLU A 71 18.04 15.04 7.79
CA GLU A 71 19.44 15.16 7.36
C GLU A 71 19.71 14.49 6.01
N LEU A 72 18.79 13.64 5.54
CA LEU A 72 18.86 13.04 4.20
C LEU A 72 18.40 13.99 3.09
N ILE A 73 17.62 15.03 3.41
CA ILE A 73 17.06 15.94 2.41
C ILE A 73 18.11 16.46 1.43
N PRO A 74 19.29 16.95 1.85
CA PRO A 74 20.33 17.41 0.92
C PRO A 74 20.82 16.31 -0.03
N LYS A 75 20.91 15.06 0.44
CA LYS A 75 21.32 13.92 -0.39
C LYS A 75 20.25 13.53 -1.40
N LEU A 76 18.97 13.59 -1.00
CA LEU A 76 17.84 13.35 -1.89
C LEU A 76 17.82 14.38 -3.02
N VAL A 77 18.01 15.67 -2.68
CA VAL A 77 18.05 16.77 -3.65
C VAL A 77 19.26 16.63 -4.60
N ALA A 78 20.44 16.30 -4.09
CA ALA A 78 21.62 16.08 -4.93
C ALA A 78 21.38 14.97 -5.98
N LYS A 79 20.73 13.88 -5.60
CA LYS A 79 20.36 12.81 -6.55
C LYS A 79 19.31 13.24 -7.58
N TRP A 80 18.39 14.09 -7.19
CA TRP A 80 17.41 14.67 -8.10
C TRP A 80 18.10 15.60 -9.12
N GLU A 81 19.07 16.40 -8.70
CA GLU A 81 19.90 17.23 -9.59
C GLU A 81 20.72 16.41 -10.60
N GLU A 82 21.11 15.17 -10.25
CA GLU A 82 21.72 14.21 -11.19
C GLU A 82 20.72 13.72 -12.27
N GLY A 83 19.46 14.17 -12.23
CA GLY A 83 18.40 13.85 -13.20
C GLY A 83 17.57 12.61 -12.86
N PHE A 84 17.60 12.12 -11.63
CA PHE A 84 16.66 11.12 -11.16
C PHE A 84 15.32 11.77 -10.82
N LYS A 85 14.23 11.16 -11.27
CA LYS A 85 12.87 11.68 -11.04
C LYS A 85 12.25 11.18 -9.74
N ILE A 86 12.75 10.07 -9.23
CA ILE A 86 12.35 9.53 -7.94
C ILE A 86 13.62 9.10 -7.19
N VAL A 87 13.76 9.57 -5.95
CA VAL A 87 14.85 9.15 -5.07
C VAL A 87 14.23 8.47 -3.84
N CYS A 88 14.32 7.15 -3.77
CA CYS A 88 13.72 6.36 -2.70
C CYS A 88 14.66 6.25 -1.51
N ALA A 89 14.21 6.60 -0.31
CA ALA A 89 14.95 6.30 0.91
C ALA A 89 14.60 4.89 1.40
N VAL A 90 15.57 3.99 1.43
CA VAL A 90 15.41 2.57 1.75
C VAL A 90 16.03 2.26 3.11
N LYS A 91 15.29 1.57 3.97
CA LYS A 91 15.77 1.20 5.31
C LYS A 91 16.70 0.00 5.24
N THR A 92 17.94 0.15 5.69
CA THR A 92 18.91 -0.97 5.78
C THR A 92 18.87 -1.69 7.11
N LYS A 93 18.55 -0.97 8.20
CA LYS A 93 18.47 -1.52 9.56
C LYS A 93 17.26 -0.93 10.28
N SER A 94 16.52 -1.80 10.94
CA SER A 94 15.45 -1.43 11.86
C SER A 94 15.73 -2.10 13.20
N LYS A 95 15.64 -1.36 14.30
CA LYS A 95 15.75 -1.91 15.66
C LYS A 95 14.40 -2.54 16.07
N GLU A 96 13.96 -3.53 15.28
CA GLU A 96 12.71 -4.22 15.51
C GLU A 96 12.92 -5.60 16.15
N ASN A 97 11.81 -6.18 16.63
CA ASN A 97 11.79 -7.57 17.10
C ASN A 97 12.21 -8.50 15.92
N PRO A 98 13.19 -9.39 16.11
CA PRO A 98 13.71 -10.31 15.08
C PRO A 98 12.63 -11.12 14.39
N ILE A 99 11.60 -11.57 15.12
CA ILE A 99 10.48 -12.34 14.59
C ILE A 99 9.65 -11.49 13.61
N MET A 100 9.34 -10.25 13.95
CA MET A 100 8.61 -9.33 13.08
C MET A 100 9.43 -8.95 11.83
N TYR A 101 10.73 -8.79 11.99
CA TYR A 101 11.64 -8.56 10.85
C TYR A 101 11.64 -9.76 9.89
N PHE A 102 11.72 -11.00 10.42
CA PHE A 102 11.68 -12.22 9.62
C PHE A 102 10.34 -12.35 8.86
N LEU A 103 9.21 -12.20 9.55
CA LEU A 103 7.87 -12.27 8.93
C LEU A 103 7.71 -11.23 7.82
N ARG A 104 8.16 -10.00 8.07
CA ARG A 104 8.11 -8.93 7.09
C ARG A 104 9.03 -9.21 5.90
N SER A 105 10.24 -9.73 6.12
CA SER A 105 11.16 -10.10 5.05
C SER A 105 10.60 -11.23 4.18
N CYS A 106 9.96 -12.24 4.79
CA CYS A 106 9.24 -13.28 4.06
C CYS A 106 8.10 -12.70 3.22
N TYR A 107 7.30 -11.80 3.80
CA TYR A 107 6.23 -11.12 3.09
C TYR A 107 6.76 -10.34 1.87
N TYR A 108 7.79 -9.49 2.05
CA TYR A 108 8.35 -8.73 0.93
C TYR A 108 8.94 -9.62 -0.17
N LYS A 109 9.66 -10.70 0.19
CA LYS A 109 10.17 -11.67 -0.79
C LYS A 109 9.04 -12.36 -1.56
N LEU A 110 7.97 -12.72 -0.84
CA LEU A 110 6.80 -13.35 -1.45
C LEU A 110 6.10 -12.37 -2.42
N ILE A 111 5.80 -11.15 -1.97
CA ILE A 111 5.16 -10.14 -2.79
C ILE A 111 6.04 -9.77 -4.00
N LYS A 112 7.34 -9.60 -3.82
CA LYS A 112 8.28 -9.33 -4.93
C LYS A 112 8.24 -10.41 -6.01
N LYS A 113 8.18 -11.69 -5.61
CA LYS A 113 8.07 -12.82 -6.55
C LYS A 113 6.70 -12.89 -7.23
N MET A 114 5.65 -12.43 -6.55
CA MET A 114 4.26 -12.54 -6.98
C MET A 114 3.73 -11.26 -7.66
N SER A 115 4.38 -10.12 -7.44
CA SER A 115 3.96 -8.83 -8.01
C SER A 115 4.28 -8.76 -9.50
N SER A 116 3.37 -8.13 -10.25
CA SER A 116 3.62 -7.75 -11.65
C SER A 116 4.47 -6.49 -11.77
N VAL A 117 4.78 -5.84 -10.64
CA VAL A 117 5.51 -4.58 -10.54
C VAL A 117 6.71 -4.79 -9.63
N GLU A 118 7.85 -4.20 -10.00
CA GLU A 118 9.05 -4.23 -9.19
C GLU A 118 8.86 -3.42 -7.91
N GLN A 119 8.60 -4.13 -6.80
CA GLN A 119 8.46 -3.48 -5.49
C GLN A 119 9.82 -3.28 -4.83
N ILE A 120 10.03 -2.07 -4.32
CA ILE A 120 11.25 -1.69 -3.61
C ILE A 120 11.17 -2.23 -2.18
N GLU A 121 12.10 -3.09 -1.82
CA GLU A 121 12.15 -3.67 -0.47
C GLU A 121 12.44 -2.59 0.57
N GLN A 122 11.81 -2.66 1.74
CA GLN A 122 12.01 -1.75 2.87
C GLN A 122 11.75 -0.24 2.57
N PHE A 123 11.13 0.07 1.44
CA PHE A 123 10.71 1.42 1.09
C PHE A 123 9.37 1.76 1.77
N THR A 124 9.30 2.90 2.47
CA THR A 124 8.11 3.33 3.22
C THR A 124 7.31 4.43 2.55
N GLY A 125 7.82 5.00 1.46
CA GLY A 125 7.28 6.19 0.82
C GLY A 125 8.08 7.45 1.14
N PHE A 126 9.02 7.41 2.08
CA PHE A 126 9.96 8.49 2.31
C PHE A 126 10.97 8.58 1.16
N GLY A 127 11.11 9.76 0.57
CA GLY A 127 11.98 9.99 -0.58
C GLY A 127 11.67 11.32 -1.25
N LEU A 128 12.23 11.54 -2.42
CA LEU A 128 11.98 12.74 -3.24
C LEU A 128 11.24 12.35 -4.52
N TYR A 129 10.23 13.13 -4.85
CA TYR A 129 9.39 12.98 -6.03
C TYR A 129 9.45 14.25 -6.88
N ASP A 130 9.90 14.12 -8.12
CA ASP A 130 9.92 15.21 -9.12
C ASP A 130 8.50 15.67 -9.46
N LYS A 131 8.34 16.94 -9.78
CA LYS A 131 7.06 17.53 -10.21
C LYS A 131 6.37 16.76 -11.33
N SER A 132 7.14 16.24 -12.29
CA SER A 132 6.59 15.44 -13.38
C SER A 132 5.94 14.14 -12.88
N PHE A 133 6.53 13.50 -11.89
CA PHE A 133 5.92 12.34 -11.25
C PHE A 133 4.67 12.72 -10.44
N VAL A 134 4.74 13.80 -9.65
CA VAL A 134 3.58 14.30 -8.89
C VAL A 134 2.43 14.67 -9.82
N GLN A 135 2.72 15.23 -11.00
CA GLN A 135 1.67 15.52 -11.98
C GLN A 135 0.98 14.25 -12.48
N VAL A 136 1.73 13.20 -12.78
CA VAL A 136 1.12 11.91 -13.14
C VAL A 136 0.26 11.35 -12.01
N LEU A 137 0.67 11.51 -10.74
CA LEU A 137 -0.15 11.11 -9.60
C LEU A 137 -1.50 11.86 -9.54
N ARG A 138 -1.51 13.16 -9.87
CA ARG A 138 -2.75 13.96 -9.98
C ARG A 138 -3.67 13.42 -11.07
N ASP A 139 -3.09 13.10 -12.23
CA ASP A 139 -3.83 12.62 -13.40
C ASP A 139 -4.40 11.23 -13.20
N LEU A 140 -3.73 10.36 -12.41
CA LEU A 140 -4.21 9.03 -12.06
C LEU A 140 -5.53 9.03 -11.30
N LYS A 141 -5.78 10.04 -10.46
CA LYS A 141 -6.99 10.15 -9.61
C LYS A 141 -7.31 8.85 -8.86
N ASP A 142 -6.27 8.14 -8.39
CA ASP A 142 -6.46 6.86 -7.69
C ASP A 142 -7.14 7.09 -6.32
N PRO A 143 -8.33 6.54 -6.09
CA PRO A 143 -9.06 6.72 -4.83
C PRO A 143 -8.48 5.89 -3.67
N ILE A 144 -7.58 4.95 -3.96
CA ILE A 144 -6.90 4.10 -2.97
C ILE A 144 -5.42 4.00 -3.31
N PRO A 145 -4.67 5.11 -3.16
CA PRO A 145 -3.30 5.17 -3.59
C PRO A 145 -2.39 4.32 -2.69
N PHE A 146 -1.51 3.57 -3.33
CA PHE A 146 -0.42 2.87 -2.66
C PHE A 146 0.90 3.32 -3.27
N ILE A 147 1.43 4.44 -2.80
CA ILE A 147 2.60 5.12 -3.38
C ILE A 147 3.79 4.19 -3.64
N ARG A 148 4.01 3.21 -2.76
CA ARG A 148 5.12 2.25 -2.90
C ARG A 148 5.01 1.40 -4.15
N GLY A 149 3.79 1.01 -4.52
CA GLY A 149 3.53 0.25 -5.75
C GLY A 149 3.57 1.15 -6.98
N ILE A 150 2.97 2.35 -6.89
CA ILE A 150 2.92 3.32 -7.98
C ILE A 150 4.33 3.73 -8.42
N VAL A 151 5.27 3.93 -7.48
CA VAL A 151 6.69 4.23 -7.77
C VAL A 151 7.34 3.14 -8.62
N GLY A 152 7.03 1.87 -8.36
CA GLY A 152 7.53 0.76 -9.17
C GLY A 152 6.82 0.59 -10.51
N GLU A 153 5.53 0.97 -10.58
CA GLU A 153 4.66 0.75 -11.75
C GLU A 153 4.93 1.74 -12.89
N LEU A 154 5.13 3.01 -12.56
CA LEU A 154 5.20 4.08 -13.56
C LEU A 154 6.54 4.17 -14.32
N GLY A 155 7.58 3.43 -13.93
CA GLY A 155 8.83 3.30 -14.68
C GLY A 155 9.67 4.57 -14.79
N PHE A 156 9.49 5.57 -13.93
CA PHE A 156 10.34 6.75 -13.88
C PHE A 156 11.78 6.41 -13.52
N LYS A 157 12.75 7.20 -14.03
CA LYS A 157 14.16 7.06 -13.67
C LYS A 157 14.33 7.27 -12.18
N ARG A 158 14.69 6.21 -11.45
CA ARG A 158 14.79 6.21 -9.99
C ARG A 158 16.17 5.79 -9.49
N THR A 159 16.45 6.16 -8.25
CA THR A 159 17.61 5.69 -7.48
C THR A 159 17.23 5.48 -6.02
N GLU A 160 18.08 4.79 -5.29
CA GLU A 160 17.86 4.47 -3.88
C GLU A 160 18.97 5.06 -3.01
N ILE A 161 18.60 5.55 -1.83
CA ILE A 161 19.53 5.99 -0.78
C ILE A 161 19.22 5.19 0.47
N GLU A 162 20.22 4.50 0.96
CA GLU A 162 20.11 3.72 2.18
C GLU A 162 20.17 4.60 3.44
N TYR A 163 19.33 4.27 4.43
CA TYR A 163 19.39 4.92 5.73
C TYR A 163 19.05 3.98 6.88
N THR A 164 19.53 4.32 8.08
CA THR A 164 19.13 3.65 9.32
C THR A 164 18.00 4.42 9.95
N GLN A 165 16.84 3.79 10.13
CA GLN A 165 15.68 4.43 10.72
C GLN A 165 15.92 4.74 12.21
N PRO A 166 15.79 6.02 12.63
CA PRO A 166 15.82 6.39 14.05
C PRO A 166 14.65 5.76 14.83
N GLN A 167 14.82 5.66 16.14
CA GLN A 167 13.70 5.32 17.01
C GLN A 167 12.72 6.50 17.08
N ARG A 168 11.42 6.17 17.14
CA ARG A 168 10.38 7.16 17.34
C ARG A 168 10.64 7.93 18.65
N ARG A 169 10.61 9.26 18.59
CA ARG A 169 10.86 10.12 19.76
C ARG A 169 9.63 10.28 20.64
N ALA A 170 8.42 10.23 20.06
CA ALA A 170 7.17 10.42 20.77
C ALA A 170 6.04 9.63 20.12
N GLY A 171 4.97 9.36 20.89
CA GLY A 171 3.77 8.66 20.44
C GLY A 171 3.90 7.13 20.45
N LYS A 172 2.76 6.47 20.32
CA LYS A 172 2.65 5.00 20.18
C LYS A 172 2.25 4.66 18.76
N THR A 173 2.64 3.47 18.30
CA THR A 173 2.16 2.99 17.01
C THR A 173 0.65 2.72 17.07
N HIS A 174 -0.09 3.21 16.09
CA HIS A 174 -1.51 2.91 15.90
C HIS A 174 -1.73 1.66 15.05
N ASN A 175 -0.65 1.07 14.50
CA ASN A 175 -0.75 -0.14 13.71
C ASN A 175 -1.07 -1.33 14.60
N ASN A 176 -2.20 -1.97 14.36
CA ASN A 176 -2.61 -3.24 14.92
C ASN A 176 -2.60 -4.33 13.82
N PHE A 177 -2.94 -5.57 14.20
CA PHE A 177 -2.96 -6.69 13.26
C PHE A 177 -3.89 -6.44 12.06
N TYR A 178 -5.05 -5.85 12.27
CA TYR A 178 -6.02 -5.58 11.21
C TYR A 178 -5.50 -4.51 10.24
N THR A 179 -4.90 -3.42 10.73
CA THR A 179 -4.34 -2.38 9.86
C THR A 179 -3.15 -2.89 9.04
N LEU A 180 -2.35 -3.79 9.60
CA LEU A 180 -1.26 -4.45 8.86
C LEU A 180 -1.80 -5.43 7.83
N TYR A 181 -2.85 -6.18 8.17
CA TYR A 181 -3.56 -7.08 7.24
C TYR A 181 -4.16 -6.28 6.07
N ASP A 182 -4.89 -5.20 6.34
CA ASP A 182 -5.49 -4.35 5.32
C ASP A 182 -4.43 -3.77 4.37
N ALA A 183 -3.29 -3.31 4.92
CA ALA A 183 -2.18 -2.80 4.11
C ALA A 183 -1.56 -3.90 3.23
N ALA A 184 -1.42 -5.11 3.78
CA ALA A 184 -0.91 -6.26 3.05
C ALA A 184 -1.88 -6.69 1.94
N MET A 185 -3.18 -6.76 2.23
CA MET A 185 -4.21 -7.10 1.25
C MET A 185 -4.36 -6.03 0.18
N LEU A 186 -4.24 -4.75 0.50
CA LEU A 186 -4.21 -3.67 -0.48
C LEU A 186 -3.06 -3.85 -1.47
N SER A 187 -1.85 -4.12 -0.97
CA SER A 187 -0.69 -4.39 -1.85
C SER A 187 -0.88 -5.65 -2.68
N PHE A 188 -1.40 -6.72 -2.07
CA PHE A 188 -1.63 -8.01 -2.72
C PHE A 188 -2.67 -7.89 -3.84
N THR A 189 -3.85 -7.34 -3.56
CA THR A 189 -4.95 -7.25 -4.53
C THR A 189 -4.67 -6.24 -5.65
N SER A 190 -3.91 -5.17 -5.36
CA SER A 190 -3.58 -4.15 -6.37
C SER A 190 -2.48 -4.60 -7.33
N TYR A 191 -1.49 -5.37 -6.88
CA TYR A 191 -0.28 -5.64 -7.66
C TYR A 191 0.00 -7.11 -7.93
N THR A 192 -0.83 -8.05 -7.46
CA THR A 192 -0.64 -9.47 -7.75
C THR A 192 -1.86 -10.10 -8.41
N LYS A 193 -1.60 -10.95 -9.40
CA LYS A 193 -2.63 -11.76 -10.08
C LYS A 193 -2.56 -13.23 -9.65
N ILE A 194 -1.56 -13.59 -8.83
CA ILE A 194 -1.26 -14.98 -8.51
C ILE A 194 -2.33 -15.62 -7.67
N GLY A 195 -2.96 -14.88 -6.73
CA GLY A 195 -4.06 -15.41 -5.92
C GLY A 195 -5.20 -15.96 -6.76
N LEU A 196 -5.67 -15.18 -7.74
CA LEU A 196 -6.73 -15.63 -8.65
C LEU A 196 -6.26 -16.75 -9.59
N ARG A 197 -5.04 -16.67 -10.12
CA ARG A 197 -4.48 -17.72 -10.98
C ARG A 197 -4.30 -19.04 -10.23
N LEU A 198 -3.82 -18.97 -8.97
CA LEU A 198 -3.69 -20.16 -8.13
C LEU A 198 -5.05 -20.83 -7.92
N ALA A 199 -6.11 -20.06 -7.65
CA ALA A 199 -7.47 -20.58 -7.54
C ALA A 199 -7.90 -21.29 -8.82
N THR A 200 -7.64 -20.67 -9.98
CA THR A 200 -7.95 -21.25 -11.29
C THR A 200 -7.19 -22.56 -11.55
N PHE A 201 -5.88 -22.58 -11.29
CA PHE A 201 -5.07 -23.78 -11.51
C PHE A 201 -5.44 -24.93 -10.56
N VAL A 202 -5.63 -24.62 -9.26
CA VAL A 202 -6.05 -25.63 -8.27
C VAL A 202 -7.45 -26.16 -8.62
N GLY A 203 -8.38 -25.27 -9.00
CA GLY A 203 -9.73 -25.67 -9.43
C GLY A 203 -9.70 -26.54 -10.69
N ALA A 204 -8.95 -26.17 -11.71
CA ALA A 204 -8.81 -26.94 -12.94
C ALA A 204 -8.18 -28.31 -12.67
N PHE A 205 -7.09 -28.36 -11.88
CA PHE A 205 -6.42 -29.62 -11.56
C PHE A 205 -7.32 -30.54 -10.73
N SER A 206 -7.97 -30.03 -9.68
CA SER A 206 -8.87 -30.83 -8.85
C SER A 206 -10.10 -31.30 -9.62
N GLY A 207 -10.64 -30.44 -10.51
CA GLY A 207 -11.73 -30.82 -11.40
C GLY A 207 -11.35 -31.96 -12.35
N PHE A 208 -10.18 -31.85 -12.99
CA PHE A 208 -9.67 -32.90 -13.87
C PHE A 208 -9.41 -34.22 -13.13
N ALA A 209 -8.78 -34.15 -11.95
CA ALA A 209 -8.55 -35.30 -11.10
C ALA A 209 -9.88 -35.96 -10.66
N SER A 210 -10.88 -35.16 -10.29
CA SER A 210 -12.21 -35.66 -9.91
C SER A 210 -12.90 -36.41 -11.07
N VAL A 211 -12.80 -35.93 -12.32
CA VAL A 211 -13.34 -36.62 -13.49
C VAL A 211 -12.65 -37.96 -13.69
N ILE A 212 -11.32 -38.04 -13.57
CA ILE A 212 -10.59 -39.31 -13.67
C ILE A 212 -11.07 -40.30 -12.60
N ILE A 213 -11.11 -39.83 -11.35
CA ILE A 213 -11.58 -40.67 -10.23
C ILE A 213 -12.98 -41.16 -10.47
N ALA A 214 -13.90 -40.31 -10.94
CA ALA A 214 -15.28 -40.68 -11.25
C ALA A 214 -15.34 -41.77 -12.31
N ILE A 215 -14.55 -41.65 -13.40
CA ILE A 215 -14.47 -42.65 -14.46
C ILE A 215 -13.94 -43.97 -13.90
N VAL A 216 -12.87 -43.97 -13.14
CA VAL A 216 -12.28 -45.18 -12.54
C VAL A 216 -13.31 -45.85 -11.61
N TYR A 217 -13.97 -45.10 -10.74
CA TYR A 217 -15.00 -45.64 -9.86
C TYR A 217 -16.19 -46.20 -10.65
N PHE A 218 -16.61 -45.55 -11.73
CA PHE A 218 -17.67 -46.02 -12.60
C PHE A 218 -17.33 -47.38 -13.24
N ILE A 219 -16.11 -47.51 -13.79
CA ILE A 219 -15.62 -48.76 -14.39
C ILE A 219 -15.52 -49.86 -13.31
N MET A 220 -14.93 -49.53 -12.13
CA MET A 220 -14.85 -50.49 -11.01
C MET A 220 -16.23 -50.97 -10.57
N LYS A 221 -17.23 -50.09 -10.51
CA LYS A 221 -18.60 -50.44 -10.13
C LYS A 221 -19.23 -51.38 -11.17
N LEU A 222 -18.97 -51.21 -12.45
CA LEU A 222 -19.46 -52.13 -13.50
C LEU A 222 -18.79 -53.49 -13.43
N MET A 223 -17.48 -53.56 -13.11
CA MET A 223 -16.74 -54.82 -13.04
C MET A 223 -16.99 -55.61 -11.75
N TYR A 224 -17.23 -54.95 -10.61
CA TYR A 224 -17.31 -55.56 -9.27
C TYR A 224 -18.60 -55.13 -8.56
N TRP A 225 -19.76 -55.31 -9.19
CA TRP A 225 -21.06 -54.80 -8.76
C TRP A 225 -21.39 -55.08 -7.31
N ASP A 226 -21.14 -56.31 -6.83
CA ASP A 226 -21.53 -56.78 -5.48
C ASP A 226 -20.47 -56.52 -4.38
N ARG A 227 -19.21 -56.21 -4.77
CA ARG A 227 -18.11 -56.00 -3.81
C ARG A 227 -17.83 -54.55 -3.50
N PHE A 228 -18.49 -53.62 -4.17
CA PHE A 228 -18.18 -52.21 -4.08
C PHE A 228 -19.02 -51.50 -3.03
N GLN A 229 -18.59 -51.59 -1.75
CA GLN A 229 -19.15 -50.77 -0.68
C GLN A 229 -18.34 -49.46 -0.61
N ALA A 230 -18.91 -48.38 -1.07
CA ALA A 230 -18.30 -47.06 -0.90
C ALA A 230 -18.40 -46.62 0.57
N GLY A 231 -17.27 -46.57 1.28
CA GLY A 231 -17.22 -46.08 2.65
C GLY A 231 -17.68 -44.63 2.72
N MET A 232 -18.61 -44.29 3.60
CA MET A 232 -19.10 -42.91 3.78
C MET A 232 -18.02 -41.97 4.31
N VAL A 233 -17.07 -42.47 5.10
CA VAL A 233 -16.02 -41.65 5.74
C VAL A 233 -15.12 -40.92 4.72
N PRO A 234 -14.54 -41.59 3.68
CA PRO A 234 -13.77 -40.90 2.66
C PRO A 234 -14.59 -39.83 1.89
N LEU A 235 -15.88 -40.09 1.67
CA LEU A 235 -16.77 -39.14 1.00
C LEU A 235 -16.96 -37.88 1.84
N ILE A 236 -17.23 -38.02 3.14
CA ILE A 236 -17.40 -36.90 4.07
C ILE A 236 -16.10 -36.07 4.14
N LEU A 237 -14.95 -36.70 4.28
CA LEU A 237 -13.65 -36.02 4.32
C LEU A 237 -13.38 -35.25 3.02
N LEU A 238 -13.69 -35.85 1.86
CA LEU A 238 -13.53 -35.21 0.57
C LEU A 238 -14.43 -33.97 0.43
N VAL A 239 -15.70 -34.09 0.80
CA VAL A 239 -16.67 -32.98 0.76
C VAL A 239 -16.24 -31.84 1.70
N CYS A 240 -15.80 -32.15 2.93
CA CYS A 240 -15.28 -31.16 3.86
C CYS A 240 -14.03 -30.47 3.34
N PHE A 241 -13.10 -31.22 2.73
CA PHE A 241 -11.87 -30.64 2.15
C PHE A 241 -12.18 -29.69 0.99
N ILE A 242 -13.00 -30.13 0.03
CA ILE A 242 -13.40 -29.31 -1.12
C ILE A 242 -14.17 -28.08 -0.65
N GLY A 243 -15.12 -28.25 0.28
CA GLY A 243 -15.88 -27.14 0.85
C GLY A 243 -15.00 -26.09 1.54
N SER A 244 -14.02 -26.53 2.31
CA SER A 244 -13.05 -25.62 2.96
C SER A 244 -12.21 -24.85 1.94
N LEU A 245 -11.74 -25.53 0.88
CA LEU A 245 -10.97 -24.93 -0.20
C LEU A 245 -11.81 -23.93 -0.99
N GLN A 246 -13.08 -24.23 -1.26
CA GLN A 246 -14.02 -23.31 -1.91
C GLN A 246 -14.23 -22.04 -1.08
N LEU A 247 -14.45 -22.16 0.22
CA LEU A 247 -14.63 -21.00 1.12
C LEU A 247 -13.40 -20.11 1.15
N LEU A 248 -12.20 -20.69 1.13
CA LEU A 248 -10.94 -19.93 1.07
C LEU A 248 -10.86 -19.11 -0.23
N PHE A 249 -11.17 -19.68 -1.36
CA PHE A 249 -11.13 -18.97 -2.64
C PHE A 249 -12.26 -17.95 -2.78
N ILE A 250 -13.45 -18.22 -2.27
CA ILE A 250 -14.54 -17.25 -2.22
C ILE A 250 -14.14 -16.05 -1.34
N GLY A 251 -13.51 -16.28 -0.20
CA GLY A 251 -12.97 -15.22 0.66
C GLY A 251 -11.93 -14.37 -0.08
N LEU A 252 -10.97 -15.00 -0.76
CA LEU A 252 -9.98 -14.31 -1.57
C LEU A 252 -10.62 -13.47 -2.70
N MET A 253 -11.60 -14.03 -3.42
CA MET A 253 -12.36 -13.26 -4.42
C MET A 253 -13.09 -12.08 -3.80
N GLY A 254 -13.64 -12.23 -2.59
CA GLY A 254 -14.26 -11.16 -1.81
C GLY A 254 -13.31 -9.98 -1.58
N GLU A 255 -12.04 -10.23 -1.27
CA GLU A 255 -11.02 -9.17 -1.12
C GLU A 255 -10.77 -8.41 -2.42
N TYR A 256 -10.68 -9.10 -3.56
CA TYR A 256 -10.55 -8.44 -4.87
C TYR A 256 -11.79 -7.62 -5.22
N ILE A 257 -12.99 -8.14 -4.98
CA ILE A 257 -14.26 -7.43 -5.20
C ILE A 257 -14.34 -6.20 -4.30
N LEU A 258 -13.93 -6.31 -3.03
CA LEU A 258 -13.90 -5.19 -2.09
C LEU A 258 -12.95 -4.09 -2.60
N SER A 259 -11.76 -4.45 -3.06
CA SER A 259 -10.80 -3.52 -3.65
C SER A 259 -11.36 -2.81 -4.90
N MET A 260 -11.99 -3.57 -5.81
CA MET A 260 -12.65 -3.03 -6.99
C MET A 260 -13.81 -2.08 -6.62
N ASN A 261 -14.66 -2.47 -5.68
CA ASN A 261 -15.79 -1.65 -5.22
C ASN A 261 -15.33 -0.31 -4.63
N LYS A 262 -14.28 -0.33 -3.82
CA LYS A 262 -13.69 0.91 -3.27
C LYS A 262 -13.20 1.84 -4.39
N ARG A 263 -12.59 1.31 -5.46
CA ARG A 263 -12.14 2.10 -6.63
C ARG A 263 -13.32 2.64 -7.44
N LEU A 264 -14.36 1.83 -7.65
CA LEU A 264 -15.56 2.24 -8.38
C LEU A 264 -16.36 3.34 -7.66
N MET A 265 -16.39 3.34 -6.33
CA MET A 265 -17.05 4.38 -5.55
C MET A 265 -16.43 5.76 -5.75
N ASN A 266 -15.20 5.86 -6.20
CA ASN A 266 -14.46 7.09 -6.48
C ASN A 266 -14.65 8.18 -5.41
N ARG A 267 -14.56 7.78 -4.14
CA ARG A 267 -14.69 8.69 -3.00
C ARG A 267 -13.47 9.59 -2.92
N PRO A 268 -13.62 10.86 -2.48
CA PRO A 268 -12.49 11.76 -2.30
C PRO A 268 -11.49 11.16 -1.30
N LEU A 269 -10.18 11.35 -1.56
CA LEU A 269 -9.10 10.89 -0.70
C LEU A 269 -9.24 11.41 0.72
N VAL A 270 -9.55 12.71 0.83
CA VAL A 270 -9.82 13.40 2.08
C VAL A 270 -10.95 14.42 1.88
N VAL A 271 -11.56 14.83 2.99
CA VAL A 271 -12.41 16.01 3.08
C VAL A 271 -11.69 16.99 3.99
N GLU A 272 -11.40 18.17 3.47
CA GLU A 272 -10.76 19.25 4.23
C GLU A 272 -11.79 19.98 5.08
N GLU A 273 -11.40 20.31 6.29
CA GLU A 273 -12.13 21.23 7.17
C GLU A 273 -11.64 22.67 6.98
N GLU A 274 -10.32 22.84 6.87
CA GLU A 274 -9.66 24.14 6.77
C GLU A 274 -8.37 24.05 5.97
N ARG A 275 -8.02 25.12 5.26
CA ARG A 275 -6.78 25.27 4.50
C ARG A 275 -6.19 26.65 4.78
N ILE A 276 -4.89 26.75 5.08
CA ILE A 276 -4.19 27.98 5.44
C ILE A 276 -3.01 28.23 4.52
N ASN A 277 -2.83 29.50 4.09
CA ASN A 277 -1.74 30.00 3.27
C ASN A 277 -1.68 29.41 1.84
N PHE A 278 -2.83 29.11 1.24
CA PHE A 278 -2.92 28.76 -0.16
C PHE A 278 -3.43 29.94 -0.98
N ASP A 279 -2.88 30.18 -2.14
CA ASP A 279 -3.35 31.21 -3.07
C ASP A 279 -4.67 30.80 -3.72
N GLU A 280 -5.54 31.78 -4.05
CA GLU A 280 -6.84 31.53 -4.69
C GLU A 280 -6.71 30.71 -5.99
N LYS A 281 -5.62 30.93 -6.77
CA LYS A 281 -5.33 30.15 -7.98
C LYS A 281 -4.99 28.69 -7.73
N GLU A 282 -4.49 28.33 -6.55
CA GLU A 282 -4.20 26.95 -6.16
C GLU A 282 -5.48 26.20 -5.76
N ILE A 283 -6.57 26.92 -5.50
CA ILE A 283 -7.89 26.38 -5.12
C ILE A 283 -8.72 26.00 -6.35
N GLU A 284 -8.58 26.71 -7.46
CA GLU A 284 -9.36 26.50 -8.70
C GLU A 284 -8.87 25.33 -9.58
N THR A 285 -7.72 24.74 -9.29
CA THR A 285 -7.14 23.64 -10.09
C THR A 285 -7.64 22.23 -9.65
N LYS A 286 -8.84 22.17 -9.06
CA LYS A 286 -9.49 20.89 -8.63
C LYS A 286 -10.34 20.26 -9.70
#